data_4b737ac0c597a1f8a03b1f7fa6bab991
#
_entry.id   4b737ac0c597a1f8a03b1f7fa6bab991
#
_cell.length_a   1.000
_cell.length_b   1.000
_cell.length_c   1.000
_cell.angle_alpha   90.00
_cell.angle_beta   90.00
_cell.angle_gamma   90.00
#
_symmetry.space_group_name_H-M   'P 1'
#
loop_
_entity.id
_entity.type
_entity.pdbx_description
1 polymer ?
#
loop_
_entity_poly.entity_id
_entity_poly.type
_entity_poly.pdbx_seq_one_letter_code
_entity_poly.pdbx_strand_id
1 'polypeptide(L)'
;MGVRGRGPGLVLDLGMADQPKQINFTIIPDDASAEGPGGDKSPARTYSNFCSIAHTPFDFTLTFCEVMPLTEKEIKEAESDHVVRAPVRARIVVPVQFVPNLINVLQEHWRVFSESYSNVGWNKGPGPIH
;
A
#
# COMPACT_ATOMS: atom_id res chain seq x y z
N MET A 1 -13.30 18.02 7.99
CA MET A 1 -13.97 17.55 6.80
C MET A 1 -13.46 16.20 6.37
N GLY A 2 -14.31 15.26 6.34
CA GLY A 2 -13.90 13.92 6.00
C GLY A 2 -13.70 13.69 4.52
N VAL A 3 -13.24 12.52 4.20
CA VAL A 3 -13.15 12.08 2.83
C VAL A 3 -14.57 11.98 2.27
N ARG A 4 -14.73 12.43 1.09
CA ARG A 4 -16.05 12.52 0.49
C ARG A 4 -16.48 11.28 -0.25
N GLY A 5 -15.83 10.18 -0.04
CA GLY A 5 -16.16 8.95 -0.73
C GLY A 5 -15.78 8.94 -2.19
N ARG A 6 -15.02 9.88 -2.60
CA ARG A 6 -14.48 9.89 -3.96
C ARG A 6 -13.08 9.36 -3.94
N GLY A 7 -12.60 8.97 -5.09
CA GLY A 7 -11.21 8.61 -5.22
C GLY A 7 -10.31 9.81 -4.93
N PRO A 8 -9.01 9.56 -4.82
CA PRO A 8 -8.08 10.64 -4.57
C PRO A 8 -8.13 11.69 -5.66
N GLY A 9 -8.11 12.93 -5.23
CA GLY A 9 -8.06 14.05 -6.15
C GLY A 9 -6.63 14.43 -6.44
N LEU A 10 -6.39 14.87 -7.64
CA LEU A 10 -5.09 15.33 -8.05
C LEU A 10 -5.23 16.68 -8.73
N VAL A 11 -4.44 17.65 -8.30
CA VAL A 11 -4.39 18.94 -8.95
C VAL A 11 -3.12 19.00 -9.78
N LEU A 12 -3.29 19.18 -11.08
CA LEU A 12 -2.18 19.31 -12.00
C LEU A 12 -2.03 20.76 -12.43
N ASP A 13 -0.79 21.25 -12.35
CA ASP A 13 -0.46 22.57 -12.85
C ASP A 13 -0.03 22.43 -14.31
N LEU A 14 -0.91 22.83 -15.19
CA LEU A 14 -0.64 22.78 -16.62
C LEU A 14 -0.13 24.11 -17.11
N GLY A 15 0.65 24.79 -16.30
CA GLY A 15 1.15 26.10 -16.60
C GLY A 15 1.65 26.27 -18.01
N MET A 16 1.16 27.32 -18.66
CA MET A 16 1.56 27.67 -20.00
C MET A 16 1.94 29.13 -19.98
N ALA A 17 3.23 29.39 -20.12
CA ALA A 17 3.72 30.76 -20.17
C ALA A 17 3.28 31.56 -18.94
N ASP A 18 2.34 32.46 -19.10
CA ASP A 18 2.06 33.46 -18.09
C ASP A 18 0.99 33.08 -17.11
N GLN A 19 0.17 32.09 -17.43
CA GLN A 19 -0.96 31.76 -16.60
C GLN A 19 -1.08 30.26 -16.40
N PRO A 20 -0.55 29.78 -15.30
CA PRO A 20 -0.72 28.36 -14.99
C PRO A 20 -2.19 28.05 -14.78
N LYS A 21 -2.61 26.95 -15.36
CA LYS A 21 -3.96 26.45 -15.15
C LYS A 21 -3.91 25.28 -14.20
N GLN A 22 -4.79 25.32 -13.22
CA GLN A 22 -4.96 24.24 -12.28
C GLN A 22 -6.27 23.53 -12.59
N ILE A 23 -6.18 22.27 -12.90
CA ILE A 23 -7.35 21.47 -13.22
C ILE A 23 -7.44 20.35 -12.19
N ASN A 24 -8.62 20.23 -11.60
CA ASN A 24 -8.88 19.15 -10.66
C ASN A 24 -9.36 17.92 -11.42
N PHE A 25 -8.69 16.81 -11.14
CA PHE A 25 -9.07 15.54 -11.72
C PHE A 25 -9.45 14.57 -10.62
N THR A 26 -10.43 13.74 -10.89
CA THR A 26 -10.70 12.59 -10.05
C THR A 26 -10.07 11.37 -10.72
N ILE A 27 -9.24 10.67 -9.99
CA ILE A 27 -8.55 9.49 -10.51
C ILE A 27 -9.33 8.26 -10.10
N ILE A 28 -9.70 7.47 -11.07
CA ILE A 28 -10.46 6.26 -10.85
C ILE A 28 -9.63 5.09 -11.34
N PRO A 29 -9.42 4.07 -10.51
CA PRO A 29 -8.71 2.87 -10.97
C PRO A 29 -9.42 2.27 -12.16
N ASP A 30 -8.66 1.88 -13.16
CA ASP A 30 -9.21 1.36 -14.42
C ASP A 30 -8.60 -0.01 -14.71
N ASP A 31 -9.37 -1.05 -14.41
CA ASP A 31 -8.96 -2.41 -14.68
C ASP A 31 -9.05 -2.76 -16.16
N ALA A 32 -9.83 -2.02 -16.91
CA ALA A 32 -10.05 -2.32 -18.33
C ALA A 32 -8.78 -2.14 -19.16
N SER A 33 -7.87 -1.28 -18.73
CA SER A 33 -6.60 -1.06 -19.39
C SER A 33 -5.44 -1.82 -18.77
N ALA A 34 -5.70 -2.61 -17.74
CA ALA A 34 -4.67 -3.40 -17.08
C ALA A 34 -4.46 -4.72 -17.82
N GLU A 35 -3.24 -5.24 -17.74
CA GLU A 35 -2.93 -6.54 -18.30
C GLU A 35 -2.46 -7.45 -17.19
N GLY A 36 -3.22 -8.49 -16.93
CA GLY A 36 -2.88 -9.47 -15.94
C GLY A 36 -2.35 -10.75 -16.56
N PRO A 37 -1.96 -11.70 -15.74
CA PRO A 37 -1.49 -12.99 -16.21
C PRO A 37 -2.55 -13.70 -17.06
N GLY A 38 -2.11 -14.37 -18.10
CA GLY A 38 -3.02 -15.12 -18.96
C GLY A 38 -3.90 -14.29 -19.84
N GLY A 39 -3.58 -13.01 -20.03
CA GLY A 39 -4.38 -12.13 -20.84
C GLY A 39 -5.59 -11.56 -20.13
N ASP A 40 -5.67 -11.77 -18.82
CA ASP A 40 -6.72 -11.19 -18.02
C ASP A 40 -6.57 -9.68 -17.95
N LYS A 41 -7.69 -8.97 -18.01
CA LYS A 41 -7.67 -7.51 -17.97
C LYS A 41 -7.41 -6.98 -16.57
N SER A 42 -7.74 -7.73 -15.54
CA SER A 42 -7.51 -7.30 -14.16
C SER A 42 -6.15 -7.77 -13.67
N PRO A 43 -5.39 -6.92 -12.98
CA PRO A 43 -4.15 -7.38 -12.36
C PRO A 43 -4.44 -8.42 -11.29
N ALA A 44 -3.50 -9.33 -11.10
CA ALA A 44 -3.63 -10.33 -10.05
C ALA A 44 -3.61 -9.66 -8.69
N ARG A 45 -4.47 -10.13 -7.80
CA ARG A 45 -4.46 -9.68 -6.41
C ARG A 45 -3.33 -10.42 -5.69
N THR A 46 -2.55 -9.67 -4.94
CA THR A 46 -1.39 -10.22 -4.26
C THR A 46 -1.55 -10.02 -2.76
N TYR A 47 -1.42 -11.10 -2.02
CA TYR A 47 -1.47 -11.05 -0.58
C TYR A 47 -0.11 -10.69 -0.02
N SER A 48 -0.08 -9.82 0.98
CA SER A 48 1.13 -9.48 1.71
C SER A 48 0.76 -9.16 3.14
N ASN A 49 1.59 -9.57 4.07
CA ASN A 49 1.40 -9.27 5.48
C ASN A 49 2.63 -8.61 6.10
N PHE A 50 3.57 -8.20 5.27
CA PHE A 50 4.75 -7.48 5.74
C PHE A 50 5.22 -6.55 4.64
N CYS A 51 5.63 -5.35 5.02
CA CYS A 51 6.16 -4.39 4.08
C CYS A 51 7.44 -3.79 4.62
N SER A 52 8.50 -3.90 3.84
CA SER A 52 9.76 -3.23 4.12
C SER A 52 9.84 -1.98 3.26
N ILE A 53 10.35 -0.90 3.83
CA ILE A 53 10.38 0.37 3.12
C ILE A 53 11.81 0.90 3.10
N ALA A 54 12.26 1.31 1.94
CA ALA A 54 13.50 2.01 1.75
C ALA A 54 13.23 3.30 0.99
N HIS A 55 14.11 4.26 1.13
CA HIS A 55 13.91 5.53 0.42
C HIS A 55 15.22 6.13 -0.04
N THR A 56 15.10 6.95 -1.06
CA THR A 56 16.14 7.86 -1.52
C THR A 56 15.60 9.27 -1.41
N PRO A 57 16.37 10.30 -1.76
CA PRO A 57 15.80 11.65 -1.80
C PRO A 57 14.68 11.82 -2.83
N PHE A 58 14.49 10.87 -3.73
CA PHE A 58 13.56 11.03 -4.85
C PHE A 58 12.37 10.10 -4.78
N ASP A 59 12.49 8.95 -4.12
CA ASP A 59 11.43 7.96 -4.15
C ASP A 59 11.46 7.05 -2.93
N PHE A 60 10.36 6.36 -2.74
CA PHE A 60 10.25 5.28 -1.76
C PHE A 60 10.03 3.97 -2.49
N THR A 61 10.66 2.92 -1.98
CA THR A 61 10.40 1.57 -2.46
C THR A 61 9.71 0.80 -1.36
N LEU A 62 8.50 0.32 -1.68
CA LEU A 62 7.73 -0.53 -0.77
C LEU A 62 7.88 -1.97 -1.24
N THR A 63 8.47 -2.80 -0.40
CA THR A 63 8.67 -4.21 -0.72
C THR A 63 7.69 -5.02 0.11
N PHE A 64 6.69 -5.57 -0.56
CA PHE A 64 5.64 -6.34 0.07
C PHE A 64 6.01 -7.81 0.08
N CYS A 65 5.99 -8.41 1.26
CA CYS A 65 6.41 -9.78 1.46
C CYS A 65 5.30 -10.57 2.15
N GLU A 66 5.40 -11.87 2.06
CA GLU A 66 4.48 -12.75 2.78
C GLU A 66 5.28 -13.57 3.79
N VAL A 67 5.05 -13.29 5.08
CA VAL A 67 5.61 -14.11 6.13
C VAL A 67 4.72 -15.36 6.25
N MET A 68 5.33 -16.50 6.01
CA MET A 68 4.61 -17.78 6.00
C MET A 68 4.91 -18.54 7.28
N PRO A 69 4.04 -19.49 7.66
CA PRO A 69 4.34 -20.35 8.81
C PRO A 69 5.68 -21.05 8.63
N LEU A 70 6.44 -21.12 9.69
CA LEU A 70 7.78 -21.69 9.66
C LEU A 70 7.73 -23.19 9.93
N THR A 71 8.59 -23.94 9.24
CA THR A 71 8.81 -25.34 9.56
C THR A 71 9.67 -25.43 10.82
N GLU A 72 9.71 -26.65 11.41
CA GLU A 72 10.54 -26.85 12.60
C GLU A 72 12.00 -26.53 12.33
N LYS A 73 12.49 -26.87 11.15
CA LYS A 73 13.86 -26.57 10.77
C LYS A 73 14.10 -25.07 10.71
N GLU A 74 13.15 -24.36 10.10
CA GLU A 74 13.26 -22.91 9.99
C GLU A 74 13.18 -22.23 11.35
N ILE A 75 12.37 -22.77 12.25
CA ILE A 75 12.29 -22.24 13.61
C ILE A 75 13.64 -22.36 14.31
N LYS A 76 14.27 -23.53 14.19
CA LYS A 76 15.59 -23.74 14.79
C LYS A 76 16.65 -22.82 14.20
N GLU A 77 16.61 -22.64 12.90
CA GLU A 77 17.53 -21.72 12.25
C GLU A 77 17.29 -20.28 12.71
N ALA A 78 16.03 -19.88 12.84
CA ALA A 78 15.68 -18.54 13.30
C ALA A 78 16.09 -18.31 14.76
N GLU A 79 16.00 -19.33 15.60
CA GLU A 79 16.47 -19.23 16.98
C GLU A 79 17.97 -18.96 17.03
N SER A 80 18.70 -19.47 16.07
CA SER A 80 20.14 -19.30 16.02
C SER A 80 20.56 -17.92 15.51
N ASP A 81 19.97 -17.45 14.41
CA ASP A 81 20.40 -16.19 13.80
C ASP A 81 19.35 -15.07 13.92
N HIS A 82 18.20 -15.37 14.51
CA HIS A 82 17.11 -14.40 14.70
C HIS A 82 16.61 -13.78 13.38
N VAL A 83 16.70 -14.55 12.30
CA VAL A 83 16.31 -14.07 10.97
C VAL A 83 15.21 -14.97 10.42
N VAL A 84 14.13 -14.36 9.97
CA VAL A 84 13.08 -15.04 9.22
C VAL A 84 13.02 -14.39 7.85
N ARG A 85 13.11 -15.22 6.82
CA ARG A 85 13.09 -14.74 5.46
C ARG A 85 11.69 -14.87 4.90
N ALA A 86 11.19 -13.77 4.34
CA ALA A 86 9.84 -13.72 3.79
C ALA A 86 9.93 -13.51 2.27
N PRO A 87 9.27 -14.35 1.48
CA PRO A 87 9.28 -14.14 0.04
C PRO A 87 8.70 -12.78 -0.34
N VAL A 88 9.37 -12.13 -1.28
CA VAL A 88 8.90 -10.88 -1.84
C VAL A 88 7.78 -11.18 -2.83
N ARG A 89 6.66 -10.47 -2.67
CA ARG A 89 5.50 -10.63 -3.55
C ARG A 89 5.38 -9.48 -4.55
N ALA A 90 5.79 -8.28 -4.14
CA ALA A 90 5.73 -7.13 -5.02
C ALA A 90 6.67 -6.05 -4.53
N ARG A 91 7.19 -5.27 -5.45
CA ARG A 91 7.92 -4.05 -5.13
C ARG A 91 7.29 -2.92 -5.89
N ILE A 92 7.02 -1.84 -5.18
CA ILE A 92 6.38 -0.67 -5.77
C ILE A 92 7.23 0.53 -5.42
N VAL A 93 7.59 1.29 -6.45
CA VAL A 93 8.36 2.52 -6.27
C VAL A 93 7.40 3.69 -6.46
N VAL A 94 7.40 4.58 -5.50
CA VAL A 94 6.53 5.76 -5.55
C VAL A 94 7.39 7.02 -5.36
N PRO A 95 7.01 8.11 -6.02
CA PRO A 95 7.74 9.37 -5.82
C PRO A 95 7.49 9.93 -4.43
N VAL A 96 8.44 10.71 -3.94
CA VAL A 96 8.34 11.28 -2.60
C VAL A 96 7.06 12.07 -2.42
N GLN A 97 6.64 12.79 -3.45
CA GLN A 97 5.46 13.64 -3.36
C GLN A 97 4.16 12.85 -3.14
N PHE A 98 4.14 11.58 -3.51
CA PHE A 98 2.97 10.74 -3.34
C PHE A 98 2.81 10.25 -1.90
N VAL A 99 3.91 10.15 -1.16
CA VAL A 99 3.92 9.46 0.13
C VAL A 99 3.01 10.12 1.17
N PRO A 100 3.03 11.45 1.35
CA PRO A 100 2.13 12.04 2.34
C PRO A 100 0.66 11.79 2.04
N ASN A 101 0.30 11.81 0.77
CA ASN A 101 -1.09 11.53 0.40
C ASN A 101 -1.46 10.09 0.70
N LEU A 102 -0.56 9.16 0.42
CA LEU A 102 -0.80 7.76 0.73
C LEU A 102 -1.00 7.55 2.23
N ILE A 103 -0.17 8.19 3.04
CA ILE A 103 -0.30 8.12 4.50
C ILE A 103 -1.66 8.63 4.93
N ASN A 104 -2.07 9.78 4.43
CA ASN A 104 -3.34 10.39 4.83
C ASN A 104 -4.52 9.51 4.44
N VAL A 105 -4.50 8.95 3.25
CA VAL A 105 -5.60 8.10 2.79
C VAL A 105 -5.66 6.81 3.62
N LEU A 106 -4.51 6.22 3.91
CA LEU A 106 -4.48 5.03 4.76
C LEU A 106 -4.99 5.33 6.17
N GLN A 107 -4.60 6.46 6.74
CA GLN A 107 -5.06 6.84 8.06
C GLN A 107 -6.57 7.06 8.09
N GLU A 108 -7.11 7.69 7.06
CA GLU A 108 -8.55 7.93 6.99
C GLU A 108 -9.32 6.63 6.89
N HIS A 109 -8.87 5.72 6.06
CA HIS A 109 -9.52 4.43 5.93
C HIS A 109 -9.40 3.60 7.20
N TRP A 110 -8.24 3.67 7.85
CA TRP A 110 -8.07 2.99 9.14
C TRP A 110 -9.05 3.53 10.18
N ARG A 111 -9.23 4.85 10.21
CA ARG A 111 -10.17 5.46 11.14
C ARG A 111 -11.59 4.95 10.89
N VAL A 112 -12.02 4.98 9.62
CA VAL A 112 -13.36 4.52 9.27
C VAL A 112 -13.54 3.04 9.62
N PHE A 113 -12.55 2.23 9.30
CA PHE A 113 -12.58 0.80 9.62
C PHE A 113 -12.71 0.58 11.12
N SER A 114 -11.89 1.29 11.90
CA SER A 114 -11.88 1.12 13.35
C SER A 114 -13.22 1.50 13.97
N GLU A 115 -13.84 2.56 13.49
CA GLU A 115 -15.13 2.97 13.99
C GLU A 115 -16.24 1.99 13.60
N SER A 116 -16.16 1.45 12.39
CA SER A 116 -17.19 0.55 11.88
C SER A 116 -17.11 -0.84 12.50
N TYR A 117 -15.94 -1.31 12.86
CA TYR A 117 -15.72 -2.68 13.29
C TYR A 117 -15.15 -2.79 14.69
N SER A 118 -15.31 -1.77 15.52
CA SER A 118 -14.74 -1.77 16.86
C SER A 118 -15.29 -2.88 17.75
N ASN A 119 -16.48 -3.38 17.44
CA ASN A 119 -17.12 -4.41 18.25
C ASN A 119 -16.82 -5.83 17.80
N VAL A 120 -16.04 -6.00 16.75
CA VAL A 120 -15.77 -7.33 16.18
C VAL A 120 -14.68 -8.05 16.95
N GLY A 121 -13.86 -7.33 17.72
CA GLY A 121 -12.82 -7.97 18.52
C GLY A 121 -11.52 -8.19 17.79
N TRP A 122 -11.41 -7.73 16.56
CA TRP A 122 -10.20 -7.92 15.76
C TRP A 122 -8.98 -7.25 16.38
N ASN A 123 -9.21 -6.25 17.21
CA ASN A 123 -8.12 -5.48 17.83
C ASN A 123 -7.84 -5.90 19.26
N LYS A 124 -8.39 -7.01 19.72
CA LYS A 124 -8.25 -7.41 21.11
C LYS A 124 -7.12 -8.37 21.36
N GLY A 125 -6.64 -9.02 20.35
CA GLY A 125 -5.52 -9.93 20.48
C GLY A 125 -4.24 -9.27 20.02
N PRO A 126 -3.14 -10.03 20.07
CA PRO A 126 -1.92 -9.55 19.45
C PRO A 126 -2.16 -9.27 17.99
N GLY A 127 -1.62 -8.16 17.56
CA GLY A 127 -1.80 -7.78 16.17
C GLY A 127 -1.08 -8.74 15.23
N PRO A 128 -1.37 -8.62 13.93
CA PRO A 128 -0.63 -9.39 12.96
C PRO A 128 0.85 -8.99 12.97
N ILE A 129 1.65 -9.86 12.43
CA ILE A 129 3.09 -9.61 12.35
C ILE A 129 3.34 -8.52 11.31
N HIS A 130 4.12 -7.56 11.70
CA HIS A 130 4.44 -6.44 10.81
C HIS A 130 5.92 -6.31 10.61
#